data_9070092bf4d6c65566f6c8c6a3a227ee
#
_entry.id   9070092bf4d6c65566f6c8c6a3a227ee
#
_cell.length_a   1.000
_cell.length_b   1.000
_cell.length_c   1.000
_cell.angle_alpha   90.00
_cell.angle_beta   90.00
_cell.angle_gamma   90.00
#
_symmetry.space_group_name_H-M   'P 1'
#
loop_
_entity.id
_entity.type
_entity.pdbx_description
1 polymer ?
#
loop_
_entity_poly.entity_id
_entity_poly.type
_entity_poly.pdbx_seq_one_letter_code
_entity_poly.pdbx_strand_id
1 'polypeptide(L)'
;MPTEPTASASTAPRTRPASKVPVLEVDDVSKLYRSRGRPRRPVAAVEHVSFTIAPGAALGLVGASGSGKTTLAQLITGSVRPSSGAIRFGDTEVHRLRSGGLRRYHSQVQMVFQDPYGALNPLHTAGYTIARPCQNFLAMSARQADRRVHELLEIVGLTPSAQFAGKLPHQLSGGQRQRVVIARALACDPELIVADEPVSMLDVSLRAGVLRLLAELRAERGLSLLYITHDLLSARVVTDEVLVLNQGRIVEQGPTKQVLQHPQDAYTMQLLDAVATPFAAKSAVPIAGPSAD
;
A
#
# COMPACT_ATOMS: atom_id res chain seq x y z
N MET A 1 -2.43 55.74 11.28
CA MET A 1 -1.89 54.36 11.51
C MET A 1 -2.47 53.47 10.43
N PRO A 2 -1.73 53.01 9.44
CA PRO A 2 -2.21 52.11 8.41
C PRO A 2 -2.10 50.67 8.90
N THR A 3 -3.17 49.90 8.77
CA THR A 3 -3.29 48.47 9.05
C THR A 3 -2.63 47.69 7.93
N GLU A 4 -1.64 46.89 8.26
CA GLU A 4 -1.03 45.92 7.34
C GLU A 4 -1.98 44.77 7.00
N PRO A 5 -2.04 44.30 5.74
CA PRO A 5 -2.80 43.12 5.37
C PRO A 5 -2.01 41.85 5.70
N THR A 6 -2.57 40.99 6.53
CA THR A 6 -2.09 39.64 6.80
C THR A 6 -2.12 38.82 5.52
N ALA A 7 -0.96 38.48 5.00
CA ALA A 7 -0.80 37.56 3.87
C ALA A 7 -1.21 36.15 4.28
N SER A 8 -2.35 35.70 3.78
CA SER A 8 -2.78 34.32 3.77
C SER A 8 -1.85 33.54 2.82
N ALA A 9 -0.97 32.71 3.39
CA ALA A 9 -0.17 31.77 2.62
C ALA A 9 -1.07 30.64 2.10
N SER A 10 -1.58 30.79 0.89
CA SER A 10 -2.22 29.75 0.11
C SER A 10 -1.20 28.65 -0.15
N THR A 11 -1.38 27.49 0.49
CA THR A 11 -0.60 26.27 0.20
C THR A 11 -1.14 25.64 -1.08
N ALA A 12 -0.71 26.17 -2.22
CA ALA A 12 -0.98 25.55 -3.52
C ALA A 12 -0.36 24.13 -3.57
N PRO A 13 -1.04 23.14 -4.17
CA PRO A 13 -0.49 21.81 -4.33
C PRO A 13 0.81 21.88 -5.14
N ARG A 14 1.90 21.34 -4.60
CA ARG A 14 3.18 21.24 -5.29
C ARG A 14 3.06 20.19 -6.39
N THR A 15 2.71 20.60 -7.60
CA THR A 15 2.88 19.77 -8.79
C THR A 15 4.37 19.55 -9.01
N ARG A 16 4.87 18.35 -8.73
CA ARG A 16 6.24 17.96 -9.08
C ARG A 16 6.36 17.83 -10.59
N PRO A 17 7.45 18.37 -11.21
CA PRO A 17 7.71 18.14 -12.62
C PRO A 17 7.91 16.64 -12.87
N ALA A 18 7.35 16.11 -13.96
CA ALA A 18 7.49 14.73 -14.38
C ALA A 18 8.99 14.42 -14.62
N SER A 19 9.61 13.74 -13.68
CA SER A 19 10.96 13.17 -13.84
C SER A 19 10.88 12.01 -14.83
N LYS A 20 11.87 11.90 -15.74
CA LYS A 20 12.00 10.73 -16.63
C LYS A 20 12.54 9.48 -15.91
N VAL A 21 13.05 9.64 -14.69
CA VAL A 21 13.60 8.56 -13.87
C VAL A 21 12.45 7.92 -13.09
N PRO A 22 12.26 6.58 -13.12
CA PRO A 22 11.25 5.92 -12.32
C PRO A 22 11.50 6.17 -10.82
N VAL A 23 10.42 6.33 -10.04
CA VAL A 23 10.53 6.49 -8.59
C VAL A 23 11.01 5.20 -7.94
N LEU A 24 10.56 4.06 -8.48
CA LEU A 24 10.97 2.71 -8.03
C LEU A 24 11.31 1.84 -9.24
N GLU A 25 12.46 1.18 -9.16
CA GLU A 25 12.90 0.15 -10.09
C GLU A 25 13.19 -1.14 -9.31
N VAL A 26 12.58 -2.22 -9.73
CA VAL A 26 12.83 -3.59 -9.27
C VAL A 26 13.45 -4.34 -10.43
N ASP A 27 14.69 -4.84 -10.26
CA ASP A 27 15.52 -5.39 -11.32
C ASP A 27 15.97 -6.80 -10.95
N ASP A 28 15.40 -7.80 -11.63
CA ASP A 28 15.68 -9.25 -11.49
C ASP A 28 15.70 -9.76 -10.04
N VAL A 29 14.73 -9.28 -9.24
CA VAL A 29 14.71 -9.53 -7.80
C VAL A 29 14.20 -10.93 -7.50
N SER A 30 14.99 -11.68 -6.71
CA SER A 30 14.57 -12.95 -6.14
C SER A 30 14.74 -12.98 -4.63
N LYS A 31 13.84 -13.72 -3.94
CA LYS A 31 13.90 -13.95 -2.50
C LYS A 31 13.68 -15.41 -2.17
N LEU A 32 14.72 -16.02 -1.59
CA LEU A 32 14.72 -17.41 -1.13
C LEU A 32 14.65 -17.45 0.40
N TYR A 33 13.73 -18.22 0.95
CA TYR A 33 13.66 -18.52 2.38
C TYR A 33 14.17 -19.94 2.63
N ARG A 34 15.05 -20.08 3.63
CA ARG A 34 15.53 -21.39 4.11
C ARG A 34 14.71 -21.80 5.32
N SER A 35 14.12 -22.99 5.29
CA SER A 35 13.43 -23.55 6.45
C SER A 35 14.47 -23.94 7.53
N ARG A 36 14.26 -23.51 8.78
CA ARG A 36 15.08 -23.96 9.91
C ARG A 36 14.81 -25.44 10.21
N GLY A 37 15.84 -26.27 10.27
CA GLY A 37 15.76 -27.58 10.94
C GLY A 37 15.83 -28.85 10.09
N ARG A 38 15.92 -28.83 8.77
CA ARG A 38 16.23 -29.98 7.88
C ARG A 38 16.81 -29.48 6.56
N PRO A 39 17.60 -30.28 5.82
CA PRO A 39 18.07 -29.91 4.49
C PRO A 39 16.89 -29.93 3.50
N ARG A 40 15.98 -28.95 3.63
CA ARG A 40 14.92 -28.70 2.65
C ARG A 40 15.43 -27.71 1.61
N ARG A 41 15.05 -27.95 0.37
CA ARG A 41 15.28 -26.99 -0.73
C ARG A 41 14.76 -25.62 -0.32
N PRO A 42 15.50 -24.52 -0.57
CA PRO A 42 15.02 -23.18 -0.32
C PRO A 42 13.72 -22.94 -1.11
N VAL A 43 12.77 -22.27 -0.48
CA VAL A 43 11.50 -21.90 -1.12
C VAL A 43 11.67 -20.51 -1.69
N ALA A 44 11.46 -20.37 -3.00
CA ALA A 44 11.41 -19.07 -3.65
C ALA A 44 10.07 -18.41 -3.35
N ALA A 45 10.09 -17.30 -2.60
CA ALA A 45 8.91 -16.50 -2.35
C ALA A 45 8.69 -15.42 -3.42
N VAL A 46 9.80 -14.98 -4.06
CA VAL A 46 9.83 -14.07 -5.22
C VAL A 46 10.95 -14.59 -6.11
N GLU A 47 10.74 -14.64 -7.43
CA GLU A 47 11.64 -15.23 -8.39
C GLU A 47 11.67 -14.42 -9.69
N HIS A 48 12.83 -13.82 -9.99
CA HIS A 48 13.11 -13.06 -11.21
C HIS A 48 12.06 -11.98 -11.52
N VAL A 49 11.69 -11.19 -10.51
CA VAL A 49 10.67 -10.12 -10.66
C VAL A 49 11.34 -8.82 -11.08
N SER A 50 10.84 -8.22 -12.17
CA SER A 50 11.30 -6.92 -12.68
C SER A 50 10.11 -6.04 -13.05
N PHE A 51 10.10 -4.79 -12.59
CA PHE A 51 9.15 -3.76 -12.98
C PHE A 51 9.60 -2.37 -12.53
N THR A 52 8.92 -1.34 -12.99
CA THR A 52 9.18 0.05 -12.60
C THR A 52 7.88 0.75 -12.20
N ILE A 53 7.98 1.76 -11.34
CA ILE A 53 6.90 2.70 -11.04
C ILE A 53 7.38 4.09 -11.41
N ALA A 54 6.69 4.73 -12.34
CA ALA A 54 6.94 6.12 -12.71
C ALA A 54 6.46 7.08 -11.59
N PRO A 55 7.01 8.30 -11.49
CA PRO A 55 6.50 9.31 -10.57
C PRO A 55 5.01 9.60 -10.81
N GLY A 56 4.21 9.53 -9.74
CA GLY A 56 2.76 9.73 -9.79
C GLY A 56 1.96 8.58 -10.40
N ALA A 57 2.62 7.50 -10.86
CA ALA A 57 1.93 6.32 -11.37
C ALA A 57 1.39 5.41 -10.24
N ALA A 58 0.32 4.69 -10.55
CA ALA A 58 -0.22 3.66 -9.67
C ALA A 58 -0.13 2.28 -10.33
N LEU A 59 0.61 1.38 -9.69
CA LEU A 59 0.80 0.01 -10.10
C LEU A 59 0.08 -0.94 -9.15
N GLY A 60 -0.76 -1.83 -9.70
CA GLY A 60 -1.40 -2.90 -8.97
C GLY A 60 -0.49 -4.14 -8.90
N LEU A 61 -0.38 -4.76 -7.75
CA LEU A 61 0.23 -6.09 -7.59
C LEU A 61 -0.83 -7.06 -7.11
N VAL A 62 -1.26 -7.95 -7.99
CA VAL A 62 -2.41 -8.81 -7.76
C VAL A 62 -2.00 -10.28 -7.74
N GLY A 63 -2.67 -11.11 -6.96
CA GLY A 63 -2.43 -12.56 -6.88
C GLY A 63 -3.10 -13.18 -5.67
N ALA A 64 -3.22 -14.50 -5.64
CA ALA A 64 -3.79 -15.23 -4.52
C ALA A 64 -2.91 -15.10 -3.24
N SER A 65 -3.46 -15.52 -2.10
CA SER A 65 -2.67 -15.62 -0.86
C SER A 65 -1.48 -16.55 -1.06
N GLY A 66 -0.30 -16.14 -0.57
CA GLY A 66 0.94 -16.90 -0.72
C GLY A 66 1.65 -16.74 -2.07
N SER A 67 1.17 -15.89 -3.00
CA SER A 67 1.84 -15.67 -4.29
C SER A 67 3.17 -14.88 -4.19
N GLY A 68 3.49 -14.29 -3.03
CA GLY A 68 4.73 -13.54 -2.81
C GLY A 68 4.57 -12.03 -2.64
N LYS A 69 3.35 -11.47 -2.73
CA LYS A 69 3.05 -10.03 -2.67
C LYS A 69 3.61 -9.33 -1.42
N THR A 70 3.32 -9.85 -0.24
CA THR A 70 3.82 -9.29 1.03
C THR A 70 5.34 -9.39 1.12
N THR A 71 5.96 -10.46 0.58
CA THR A 71 7.42 -10.54 0.50
C THR A 71 7.99 -9.44 -0.39
N LEU A 72 7.36 -9.19 -1.54
CA LEU A 72 7.79 -8.11 -2.43
C LEU A 72 7.62 -6.73 -1.79
N ALA A 73 6.51 -6.50 -1.06
CA ALA A 73 6.32 -5.29 -0.26
C ALA A 73 7.44 -5.09 0.77
N GLN A 74 7.82 -6.15 1.48
CA GLN A 74 8.91 -6.12 2.47
C GLN A 74 10.28 -5.86 1.84
N LEU A 75 10.52 -6.39 0.64
CA LEU A 75 11.74 -6.12 -0.12
C LEU A 75 11.80 -4.66 -0.55
N ILE A 76 10.71 -4.11 -1.09
CA ILE A 76 10.60 -2.72 -1.52
C ILE A 76 10.74 -1.77 -0.33
N THR A 77 10.12 -2.04 0.80
CA THR A 77 10.25 -1.21 2.00
C THR A 77 11.61 -1.34 2.71
N GLY A 78 12.49 -2.23 2.22
CA GLY A 78 13.82 -2.46 2.82
C GLY A 78 13.78 -3.22 4.14
N SER A 79 12.62 -3.78 4.54
CA SER A 79 12.45 -4.60 5.75
C SER A 79 13.16 -5.95 5.63
N VAL A 80 13.28 -6.45 4.40
CA VAL A 80 13.98 -7.70 4.05
C VAL A 80 14.92 -7.43 2.87
N ARG A 81 16.07 -8.07 2.84
CA ARG A 81 17.02 -7.97 1.72
C ARG A 81 16.70 -9.02 0.65
N PRO A 82 16.86 -8.71 -0.65
CA PRO A 82 16.76 -9.68 -1.72
C PRO A 82 17.87 -10.74 -1.61
N SER A 83 17.65 -11.91 -2.19
CA SER A 83 18.67 -12.96 -2.35
C SER A 83 19.52 -12.69 -3.59
N SER A 84 18.93 -12.14 -4.65
CA SER A 84 19.58 -11.65 -5.87
C SER A 84 18.79 -10.50 -6.46
N GLY A 85 19.38 -9.80 -7.44
CA GLY A 85 18.80 -8.62 -8.07
C GLY A 85 18.93 -7.35 -7.24
N ALA A 86 18.33 -6.26 -7.70
CA ALA A 86 18.43 -4.95 -7.06
C ALA A 86 17.09 -4.23 -7.01
N ILE A 87 16.89 -3.43 -5.96
CA ILE A 87 15.78 -2.49 -5.85
C ILE A 87 16.38 -1.10 -5.72
N ARG A 88 15.97 -0.20 -6.62
CA ARG A 88 16.40 1.20 -6.64
C ARG A 88 15.22 2.12 -6.41
N PHE A 89 15.45 3.14 -5.62
CA PHE A 89 14.53 4.25 -5.42
C PHE A 89 15.24 5.53 -5.86
N GLY A 90 14.83 6.08 -6.99
CA GLY A 90 15.66 7.03 -7.72
C GLY A 90 17.05 6.43 -7.97
N ASP A 91 18.09 7.15 -7.57
CA ASP A 91 19.49 6.71 -7.71
C ASP A 91 20.00 5.84 -6.55
N THR A 92 19.13 5.47 -5.61
CA THR A 92 19.53 4.80 -4.37
C THR A 92 19.19 3.32 -4.38
N GLU A 93 20.19 2.45 -4.25
CA GLU A 93 19.96 1.01 -4.02
C GLU A 93 19.50 0.75 -2.59
N VAL A 94 18.25 0.29 -2.43
CA VAL A 94 17.58 0.12 -1.13
C VAL A 94 18.30 -0.88 -0.22
N HIS A 95 18.76 -2.02 -0.77
CA HIS A 95 19.39 -3.09 0.01
C HIS A 95 20.79 -2.73 0.54
N ARG A 96 21.41 -1.66 0.03
CA ARG A 96 22.71 -1.14 0.49
C ARG A 96 22.58 -0.09 1.57
N LEU A 97 21.36 0.39 1.84
CA LEU A 97 21.14 1.41 2.85
C LEU A 97 21.46 0.90 4.26
N ARG A 98 22.10 1.77 5.05
CA ARG A 98 22.35 1.59 6.47
C ARG A 98 21.48 2.57 7.27
N SER A 99 21.51 2.47 8.58
CA SER A 99 20.60 3.14 9.54
C SER A 99 20.14 4.55 9.16
N GLY A 100 21.05 5.48 8.84
CA GLY A 100 20.68 6.87 8.48
C GLY A 100 20.02 6.97 7.11
N GLY A 101 20.56 6.25 6.11
CA GLY A 101 19.98 6.18 4.75
C GLY A 101 18.62 5.49 4.78
N LEU A 102 18.47 4.40 5.53
CA LEU A 102 17.22 3.67 5.67
C LEU A 102 16.13 4.54 6.34
N ARG A 103 16.50 5.33 7.34
CA ARG A 103 15.58 6.29 7.97
C ARG A 103 15.06 7.33 6.96
N ARG A 104 15.95 7.89 6.12
CA ARG A 104 15.57 8.82 5.06
C ARG A 104 14.68 8.13 4.02
N TYR A 105 15.02 6.91 3.62
CA TYR A 105 14.21 6.10 2.72
C TYR A 105 12.79 5.88 3.26
N HIS A 106 12.68 5.51 4.54
CA HIS A 106 11.38 5.32 5.19
C HIS A 106 10.56 6.61 5.32
N SER A 107 11.14 7.81 5.23
CA SER A 107 10.35 9.03 5.13
C SER A 107 9.77 9.25 3.73
N GLN A 108 10.41 8.69 2.69
CA GLN A 108 10.00 8.83 1.29
C GLN A 108 9.10 7.68 0.81
N VAL A 109 9.26 6.49 1.39
CA VAL A 109 8.48 5.29 1.09
C VAL A 109 7.74 4.84 2.34
N GLN A 110 6.42 4.95 2.32
CA GLN A 110 5.57 4.61 3.45
C GLN A 110 4.72 3.39 3.15
N MET A 111 4.38 2.64 4.20
CA MET A 111 3.55 1.45 4.07
C MET A 111 2.21 1.63 4.79
N VAL A 112 1.13 1.28 4.10
CA VAL A 112 -0.21 1.11 4.65
C VAL A 112 -0.45 -0.40 4.76
N PHE A 113 -0.60 -0.89 5.99
CA PHE A 113 -0.75 -2.32 6.28
C PHE A 113 -2.20 -2.79 6.15
N GLN A 114 -2.35 -4.07 5.91
CA GLN A 114 -3.62 -4.78 5.77
C GLN A 114 -4.53 -4.64 7.00
N ASP A 115 -3.96 -4.76 8.20
CA ASP A 115 -4.71 -4.72 9.46
C ASP A 115 -4.60 -3.35 10.14
N PRO A 116 -5.65 -2.52 10.07
CA PRO A 116 -5.66 -1.22 10.75
C PRO A 116 -5.76 -1.36 12.28
N TYR A 117 -6.19 -2.52 12.80
CA TYR A 117 -6.26 -2.77 14.24
C TYR A 117 -4.86 -3.04 14.80
N GLY A 118 -4.07 -3.87 14.14
CA GLY A 118 -2.67 -4.13 14.50
C GLY A 118 -1.74 -2.96 14.20
N ALA A 119 -2.10 -2.10 13.24
CA ALA A 119 -1.29 -0.94 12.85
C ALA A 119 -1.36 0.23 13.84
N LEU A 120 -2.38 0.29 14.71
CA LEU A 120 -2.61 1.37 15.67
C LEU A 120 -2.41 0.87 17.10
N ASN A 121 -1.53 1.54 17.87
CA ASN A 121 -1.41 1.24 19.30
C ASN A 121 -2.70 1.69 20.03
N PRO A 122 -3.40 0.79 20.74
CA PRO A 122 -4.67 1.12 21.40
C PRO A 122 -4.58 2.20 22.48
N LEU A 123 -3.37 2.48 22.99
CA LEU A 123 -3.12 3.48 24.03
C LEU A 123 -2.80 4.87 23.46
N HIS A 124 -2.64 5.00 22.15
CA HIS A 124 -2.30 6.26 21.50
C HIS A 124 -3.49 6.83 20.74
N THR A 125 -3.69 8.14 20.87
CA THR A 125 -4.71 8.85 20.10
C THR A 125 -4.36 8.89 18.60
N ALA A 126 -5.35 9.13 17.75
CA ALA A 126 -5.14 9.34 16.32
C ALA A 126 -4.15 10.48 16.06
N GLY A 127 -4.30 11.61 16.76
CA GLY A 127 -3.37 12.73 16.66
C GLY A 127 -1.94 12.37 17.05
N TYR A 128 -1.75 11.66 18.17
CA TYR A 128 -0.42 11.18 18.56
C TYR A 128 0.19 10.28 17.47
N THR A 129 -0.59 9.35 16.94
CA THR A 129 -0.12 8.38 15.93
C THR A 129 0.34 9.08 14.65
N ILE A 130 -0.37 10.14 14.22
CA ILE A 130 -0.02 10.92 13.02
C ILE A 130 1.15 11.87 13.30
N ALA A 131 1.24 12.47 14.52
CA ALA A 131 2.31 13.40 14.87
C ALA A 131 3.69 12.74 14.95
N ARG A 132 3.76 11.46 15.36
CA ARG A 132 5.06 10.77 15.58
C ARG A 132 5.96 10.71 14.33
N PRO A 133 5.49 10.32 13.14
CA PRO A 133 6.29 10.40 11.92
C PRO A 133 6.79 11.82 11.61
N CYS A 134 5.95 12.86 11.78
CA CYS A 134 6.35 14.25 11.56
C CYS A 134 7.55 14.65 12.46
N GLN A 135 7.49 14.27 13.73
CA GLN A 135 8.56 14.54 14.70
C GLN A 135 9.81 13.69 14.46
N ASN A 136 9.61 12.40 14.19
CA ASN A 136 10.72 11.45 14.09
C ASN A 136 11.51 11.60 12.78
N PHE A 137 10.84 11.84 11.65
CA PHE A 137 11.47 11.88 10.34
C PHE A 137 11.73 13.30 9.83
N LEU A 138 10.84 14.25 10.15
CA LEU A 138 10.92 15.63 9.66
C LEU A 138 11.43 16.63 10.72
N ALA A 139 11.74 16.14 11.92
CA ALA A 139 12.19 16.97 13.04
C ALA A 139 11.26 18.16 13.37
N MET A 140 9.95 18.01 13.10
CA MET A 140 8.96 19.03 13.41
C MET A 140 8.82 19.23 14.92
N SER A 141 8.70 20.49 15.35
CA SER A 141 8.32 20.82 16.73
C SER A 141 6.91 20.30 17.03
N ALA A 142 6.56 20.16 18.32
CA ALA A 142 5.24 19.69 18.74
C ALA A 142 4.10 20.53 18.12
N ARG A 143 4.26 21.85 18.08
CA ARG A 143 3.26 22.77 17.49
C ARG A 143 3.13 22.63 15.98
N GLN A 144 4.22 22.35 15.27
CA GLN A 144 4.19 22.11 13.82
C GLN A 144 3.53 20.77 13.51
N ALA A 145 3.89 19.71 14.27
CA ALA A 145 3.30 18.40 14.14
C ALA A 145 1.78 18.41 14.43
N ASP A 146 1.35 19.15 15.45
CA ASP A 146 -0.06 19.31 15.79
C ASP A 146 -0.87 19.95 14.63
N ARG A 147 -0.38 21.05 14.07
CA ARG A 147 -1.01 21.65 12.88
C ARG A 147 -1.08 20.65 11.71
N ARG A 148 0.00 19.92 11.46
CA ARG A 148 0.07 18.91 10.40
C ARG A 148 -0.92 17.77 10.64
N VAL A 149 -1.15 17.37 11.88
CA VAL A 149 -2.18 16.37 12.26
C VAL A 149 -3.56 16.82 11.81
N HIS A 150 -3.94 18.05 12.13
CA HIS A 150 -5.26 18.59 11.75
C HIS A 150 -5.42 18.65 10.22
N GLU A 151 -4.43 19.14 9.48
CA GLU A 151 -4.41 19.14 8.02
C GLU A 151 -4.61 17.72 7.44
N LEU A 152 -3.85 16.75 7.96
CA LEU A 152 -3.91 15.37 7.48
C LEU A 152 -5.24 14.69 7.79
N LEU A 153 -5.83 14.95 8.95
CA LEU A 153 -7.17 14.43 9.29
C LEU A 153 -8.24 14.97 8.35
N GLU A 154 -8.16 16.24 7.98
CA GLU A 154 -9.08 16.84 7.00
C GLU A 154 -8.89 16.25 5.60
N ILE A 155 -7.64 16.08 5.16
CA ILE A 155 -7.28 15.45 3.88
C ILE A 155 -7.87 14.04 3.75
N VAL A 156 -7.84 13.24 4.82
CA VAL A 156 -8.44 11.90 4.79
C VAL A 156 -9.95 11.91 5.09
N GLY A 157 -10.59 13.08 5.18
CA GLY A 157 -12.03 13.22 5.40
C GLY A 157 -12.48 12.87 6.82
N LEU A 158 -11.62 13.06 7.83
CA LEU A 158 -11.96 12.95 9.25
C LEU A 158 -12.22 14.34 9.84
N THR A 159 -13.40 14.87 9.55
CA THR A 159 -13.85 16.23 9.93
C THR A 159 -14.99 16.21 10.95
N PRO A 160 -14.98 17.12 11.95
CA PRO A 160 -13.96 18.12 12.24
C PRO A 160 -12.70 17.48 12.87
N SER A 161 -11.51 17.89 12.40
CA SER A 161 -10.23 17.28 12.78
C SER A 161 -9.96 17.28 14.28
N ALA A 162 -10.39 18.32 15.00
CA ALA A 162 -10.24 18.43 16.45
C ALA A 162 -10.96 17.30 17.22
N GLN A 163 -12.11 16.84 16.71
CA GLN A 163 -12.84 15.74 17.32
C GLN A 163 -12.11 14.39 17.14
N PHE A 164 -11.47 14.19 15.99
CA PHE A 164 -10.80 12.92 15.66
C PHE A 164 -9.41 12.84 16.25
N ALA A 165 -8.67 13.95 16.37
CA ALA A 165 -7.32 13.97 16.89
C ALA A 165 -7.20 13.36 18.30
N GLY A 166 -8.19 13.61 19.17
CA GLY A 166 -8.23 13.09 20.54
C GLY A 166 -8.73 11.65 20.69
N LYS A 167 -9.32 11.05 19.64
CA LYS A 167 -9.91 9.70 19.73
C LYS A 167 -8.85 8.60 19.82
N LEU A 168 -9.14 7.60 20.64
CA LEU A 168 -8.40 6.34 20.69
C LEU A 168 -8.90 5.38 19.61
N PRO A 169 -8.10 4.41 19.15
CA PRO A 169 -8.50 3.46 18.10
C PRO A 169 -9.84 2.77 18.33
N HIS A 170 -10.16 2.36 19.56
CA HIS A 170 -11.43 1.71 19.87
C HIS A 170 -12.67 2.61 19.73
N GLN A 171 -12.49 3.94 19.67
CA GLN A 171 -13.55 4.94 19.47
C GLN A 171 -13.78 5.25 17.98
N LEU A 172 -13.05 4.61 17.07
CA LEU A 172 -13.10 4.80 15.63
C LEU A 172 -13.73 3.56 14.95
N SER A 173 -14.53 3.79 13.90
CA SER A 173 -14.96 2.71 13.01
C SER A 173 -13.78 2.12 12.22
N GLY A 174 -13.95 0.94 11.60
CA GLY A 174 -12.91 0.32 10.76
C GLY A 174 -12.41 1.24 9.65
N GLY A 175 -13.33 1.90 8.92
CA GLY A 175 -12.97 2.86 7.88
C GLY A 175 -12.29 4.12 8.41
N GLN A 176 -12.69 4.62 9.60
CA GLN A 176 -12.03 5.75 10.26
C GLN A 176 -10.61 5.38 10.71
N ARG A 177 -10.40 4.18 11.26
CA ARG A 177 -9.04 3.67 11.58
C ARG A 177 -8.17 3.60 10.35
N GLN A 178 -8.70 3.07 9.25
CA GLN A 178 -7.94 2.99 7.99
C GLN A 178 -7.54 4.37 7.48
N ARG A 179 -8.42 5.37 7.58
CA ARG A 179 -8.12 6.76 7.24
C ARG A 179 -7.01 7.35 8.15
N VAL A 180 -7.00 7.02 9.45
CA VAL A 180 -5.91 7.41 10.35
C VAL A 180 -4.58 6.75 9.95
N VAL A 181 -4.59 5.47 9.56
CA VAL A 181 -3.39 4.77 9.05
C VAL A 181 -2.87 5.43 7.77
N ILE A 182 -3.76 5.81 6.85
CA ILE A 182 -3.39 6.55 5.63
C ILE A 182 -2.84 7.94 5.99
N ALA A 183 -3.49 8.68 6.90
CA ALA A 183 -2.99 9.98 7.38
C ALA A 183 -1.59 9.88 7.99
N ARG A 184 -1.34 8.82 8.77
CA ARG A 184 -0.01 8.53 9.32
C ARG A 184 1.03 8.29 8.20
N ALA A 185 0.69 7.55 7.17
CA ALA A 185 1.57 7.32 6.04
C ALA A 185 1.87 8.63 5.28
N LEU A 186 0.89 9.53 5.15
CA LEU A 186 1.06 10.85 4.52
C LEU A 186 1.86 11.84 5.38
N ALA A 187 2.09 11.55 6.65
CA ALA A 187 2.70 12.50 7.59
C ALA A 187 4.09 12.99 7.18
N CYS A 188 4.86 12.14 6.49
CA CYS A 188 6.19 12.46 5.99
C CYS A 188 6.21 13.05 4.57
N ASP A 189 5.05 13.29 3.94
CA ASP A 189 4.92 13.71 2.56
C ASP A 189 5.67 12.76 1.59
N PRO A 190 5.34 11.46 1.60
CA PRO A 190 6.09 10.43 0.89
C PRO A 190 6.00 10.58 -0.63
N GLU A 191 6.96 10.00 -1.35
CA GLU A 191 6.96 9.90 -2.81
C GLU A 191 6.26 8.63 -3.30
N LEU A 192 6.30 7.57 -2.47
CA LEU A 192 5.68 6.29 -2.76
C LEU A 192 4.92 5.77 -1.53
N ILE A 193 3.69 5.33 -1.73
CA ILE A 193 2.97 4.52 -0.76
C ILE A 193 2.87 3.08 -1.28
N VAL A 194 3.27 2.13 -0.43
CA VAL A 194 3.01 0.70 -0.61
C VAL A 194 1.79 0.35 0.24
N ALA A 195 0.65 0.13 -0.40
CA ALA A 195 -0.60 -0.20 0.26
C ALA A 195 -0.87 -1.71 0.15
N ASP A 196 -0.59 -2.45 1.22
CA ASP A 196 -0.77 -3.91 1.27
C ASP A 196 -2.17 -4.25 1.78
N GLU A 197 -3.04 -4.67 0.87
CA GLU A 197 -4.45 -5.01 1.11
C GLU A 197 -5.23 -3.97 1.95
N PRO A 198 -5.18 -2.67 1.63
CA PRO A 198 -5.63 -1.60 2.52
C PRO A 198 -7.14 -1.58 2.77
N VAL A 199 -7.92 -2.40 2.08
CA VAL A 199 -9.38 -2.45 2.20
C VAL A 199 -9.92 -3.84 2.54
N SER A 200 -9.07 -4.85 2.69
CA SER A 200 -9.50 -6.26 2.87
C SER A 200 -10.32 -6.48 4.15
N MET A 201 -10.00 -5.76 5.22
CA MET A 201 -10.68 -5.85 6.53
C MET A 201 -11.89 -4.92 6.67
N LEU A 202 -12.31 -4.24 5.59
CA LEU A 202 -13.41 -3.30 5.62
C LEU A 202 -14.66 -3.87 4.98
N ASP A 203 -15.83 -3.44 5.47
CA ASP A 203 -17.12 -3.70 4.84
C ASP A 203 -17.18 -3.09 3.43
N VAL A 204 -17.98 -3.69 2.56
CA VAL A 204 -18.09 -3.29 1.14
C VAL A 204 -18.36 -1.80 0.96
N SER A 205 -19.24 -1.21 1.78
CA SER A 205 -19.58 0.21 1.75
C SER A 205 -18.40 1.13 2.11
N LEU A 206 -17.53 0.69 3.02
CA LEU A 206 -16.37 1.47 3.45
C LEU A 206 -15.19 1.35 2.48
N ARG A 207 -15.07 0.21 1.76
CA ARG A 207 -14.01 -0.02 0.76
C ARG A 207 -13.98 1.06 -0.30
N ALA A 208 -15.14 1.35 -0.90
CA ALA A 208 -15.25 2.37 -1.95
C ALA A 208 -14.76 3.74 -1.52
N GLY A 209 -15.03 4.14 -0.27
CA GLY A 209 -14.57 5.42 0.28
C GLY A 209 -13.05 5.50 0.46
N VAL A 210 -12.40 4.39 0.84
CA VAL A 210 -10.93 4.33 0.99
C VAL A 210 -10.24 4.26 -0.37
N LEU A 211 -10.79 3.50 -1.34
CA LEU A 211 -10.25 3.43 -2.70
C LEU A 211 -10.32 4.80 -3.39
N ARG A 212 -11.44 5.51 -3.26
CA ARG A 212 -11.59 6.86 -3.78
C ARG A 212 -10.58 7.81 -3.16
N LEU A 213 -10.40 7.78 -1.83
CA LEU A 213 -9.39 8.58 -1.14
C LEU A 213 -7.98 8.33 -1.70
N LEU A 214 -7.58 7.08 -1.91
CA LEU A 214 -6.26 6.77 -2.49
C LEU A 214 -6.11 7.31 -3.91
N ALA A 215 -7.16 7.23 -4.74
CA ALA A 215 -7.16 7.79 -6.09
C ALA A 215 -7.08 9.32 -6.10
N GLU A 216 -7.81 10.01 -5.20
CA GLU A 216 -7.77 11.46 -5.02
C GLU A 216 -6.38 11.92 -4.55
N LEU A 217 -5.81 11.27 -3.53
CA LEU A 217 -4.46 11.57 -3.03
C LEU A 217 -3.40 11.45 -4.13
N ARG A 218 -3.50 10.44 -4.98
CA ARG A 218 -2.63 10.26 -6.12
C ARG A 218 -2.77 11.43 -7.11
N ALA A 219 -4.00 11.73 -7.53
CA ALA A 219 -4.27 12.76 -8.53
C ALA A 219 -3.85 14.17 -8.07
N GLU A 220 -4.15 14.50 -6.80
CA GLU A 220 -3.93 15.85 -6.27
C GLU A 220 -2.50 16.10 -5.80
N ARG A 221 -1.79 15.05 -5.33
CA ARG A 221 -0.47 15.18 -4.70
C ARG A 221 0.67 14.63 -5.54
N GLY A 222 0.39 14.03 -6.70
CA GLY A 222 1.40 13.38 -7.53
C GLY A 222 2.07 12.20 -6.83
N LEU A 223 1.34 11.54 -5.93
CA LEU A 223 1.80 10.42 -5.13
C LEU A 223 1.91 9.16 -6.00
N SER A 224 3.05 8.47 -5.96
CA SER A 224 3.18 7.15 -6.57
C SER A 224 2.57 6.09 -5.64
N LEU A 225 1.93 5.07 -6.21
CA LEU A 225 1.23 4.04 -5.45
C LEU A 225 1.59 2.64 -5.95
N LEU A 226 2.02 1.77 -5.04
CA LEU A 226 1.99 0.33 -5.24
C LEU A 226 0.81 -0.24 -4.45
N TYR A 227 -0.24 -0.62 -5.17
CA TYR A 227 -1.47 -1.16 -4.59
C TYR A 227 -1.48 -2.67 -4.65
N ILE A 228 -1.35 -3.32 -3.50
CA ILE A 228 -1.28 -4.78 -3.37
C ILE A 228 -2.65 -5.30 -2.94
N THR A 229 -3.19 -6.27 -3.69
CA THR A 229 -4.49 -6.86 -3.40
C THR A 229 -4.61 -8.27 -3.99
N HIS A 230 -5.59 -9.03 -3.48
CA HIS A 230 -6.08 -10.24 -4.15
C HIS A 230 -7.33 -9.98 -4.99
N ASP A 231 -7.90 -8.77 -4.93
CA ASP A 231 -9.11 -8.34 -5.62
C ASP A 231 -8.77 -7.44 -6.83
N LEU A 232 -8.82 -8.03 -8.02
CA LEU A 232 -8.57 -7.34 -9.29
C LEU A 232 -9.55 -6.18 -9.54
N LEU A 233 -10.80 -6.29 -9.07
CA LEU A 233 -11.79 -5.23 -9.28
C LEU A 233 -11.48 -3.98 -8.47
N SER A 234 -10.93 -4.15 -7.25
CA SER A 234 -10.49 -3.02 -6.46
C SER A 234 -9.27 -2.30 -7.08
N ALA A 235 -8.36 -3.06 -7.71
CA ALA A 235 -7.21 -2.49 -8.42
C ALA A 235 -7.66 -1.55 -9.56
N ARG A 236 -8.74 -1.88 -10.28
CA ARG A 236 -9.30 -1.06 -11.38
C ARG A 236 -9.60 0.39 -10.98
N VAL A 237 -9.92 0.62 -9.71
CA VAL A 237 -10.30 1.95 -9.21
C VAL A 237 -9.09 2.86 -9.00
N VAL A 238 -7.94 2.28 -8.61
CA VAL A 238 -6.79 3.06 -8.13
C VAL A 238 -5.53 2.92 -8.96
N THR A 239 -5.47 1.96 -9.92
CA THR A 239 -4.25 1.65 -10.67
C THR A 239 -4.37 1.87 -12.18
N ASP A 240 -3.25 2.26 -12.80
CA ASP A 240 -3.11 2.41 -14.25
C ASP A 240 -2.73 1.09 -14.91
N GLU A 241 -1.79 0.38 -14.29
CA GLU A 241 -1.25 -0.90 -14.71
C GLU A 241 -1.35 -1.91 -13.58
N VAL A 242 -1.37 -3.19 -13.93
CA VAL A 242 -1.32 -4.30 -12.98
C VAL A 242 -0.23 -5.30 -13.35
N LEU A 243 0.34 -5.89 -12.29
CA LEU A 243 1.19 -7.08 -12.33
C LEU A 243 0.42 -8.22 -11.66
N VAL A 244 0.27 -9.32 -12.34
CA VAL A 244 -0.31 -10.54 -11.76
C VAL A 244 0.82 -11.45 -11.30
N LEU A 245 0.88 -11.69 -9.99
CA LEU A 245 1.92 -12.49 -9.34
C LEU A 245 1.38 -13.87 -9.00
N ASN A 246 2.02 -14.91 -9.51
CA ASN A 246 1.71 -16.30 -9.20
C ASN A 246 3.00 -17.03 -8.81
N GLN A 247 3.01 -17.72 -7.66
CA GLN A 247 4.14 -18.50 -7.16
C GLN A 247 5.50 -17.76 -7.22
N GLY A 248 5.49 -16.47 -6.88
CA GLY A 248 6.68 -15.61 -6.86
C GLY A 248 7.09 -15.02 -8.20
N ARG A 249 6.40 -15.31 -9.31
CA ARG A 249 6.70 -14.82 -10.66
C ARG A 249 5.59 -13.94 -11.20
N ILE A 250 5.95 -12.93 -12.00
CA ILE A 250 4.98 -12.17 -12.77
C ILE A 250 4.55 -13.05 -13.96
N VAL A 251 3.26 -13.37 -14.05
CA VAL A 251 2.68 -14.18 -15.11
C VAL A 251 1.95 -13.33 -16.16
N GLU A 252 1.48 -12.14 -15.77
CA GLU A 252 0.86 -11.19 -16.69
C GLU A 252 1.12 -9.76 -16.21
N GLN A 253 1.27 -8.84 -17.16
CA GLN A 253 1.49 -7.41 -16.90
C GLN A 253 0.86 -6.59 -18.01
N GLY A 254 0.26 -5.46 -17.65
CA GLY A 254 -0.28 -4.51 -18.64
C GLY A 254 -1.21 -3.47 -18.03
N PRO A 255 -1.81 -2.61 -18.90
CA PRO A 255 -2.83 -1.66 -18.48
C PRO A 255 -3.97 -2.37 -17.76
N THR A 256 -4.37 -1.86 -16.61
CA THR A 256 -5.37 -2.50 -15.72
C THR A 256 -6.65 -2.88 -16.47
N LYS A 257 -7.15 -1.99 -17.31
CA LYS A 257 -8.37 -2.26 -18.11
C LYS A 257 -8.18 -3.42 -19.09
N GLN A 258 -7.02 -3.49 -19.75
CA GLN A 258 -6.74 -4.53 -20.73
C GLN A 258 -6.63 -5.90 -20.06
N VAL A 259 -5.86 -6.02 -18.97
CA VAL A 259 -5.70 -7.28 -18.22
C VAL A 259 -7.05 -7.77 -17.68
N LEU A 260 -7.93 -6.86 -17.22
CA LEU A 260 -9.25 -7.21 -16.71
C LEU A 260 -10.23 -7.65 -17.80
N GLN A 261 -10.17 -7.05 -19.01
CA GLN A 261 -11.11 -7.32 -20.08
C GLN A 261 -10.65 -8.44 -21.02
N HIS A 262 -9.34 -8.58 -21.19
CA HIS A 262 -8.71 -9.51 -22.13
C HIS A 262 -7.49 -10.19 -21.49
N PRO A 263 -7.67 -10.94 -20.37
CA PRO A 263 -6.58 -11.66 -19.73
C PRO A 263 -5.98 -12.69 -20.69
N GLN A 264 -4.66 -12.80 -20.70
CA GLN A 264 -3.94 -13.72 -21.58
C GLN A 264 -3.46 -14.96 -20.80
N ASP A 265 -3.12 -14.79 -19.52
CA ASP A 265 -2.63 -15.89 -18.69
C ASP A 265 -3.79 -16.67 -18.03
N ALA A 266 -3.69 -18.00 -18.04
CA ALA A 266 -4.71 -18.89 -17.48
C ALA A 266 -4.98 -18.64 -15.98
N TYR A 267 -3.94 -18.27 -15.22
CA TYR A 267 -4.09 -17.94 -13.82
C TYR A 267 -4.85 -16.62 -13.61
N THR A 268 -4.60 -15.62 -14.47
CA THR A 268 -5.36 -14.36 -14.44
C THR A 268 -6.85 -14.61 -14.70
N MET A 269 -7.16 -15.48 -15.69
CA MET A 269 -8.54 -15.89 -15.98
C MET A 269 -9.19 -16.55 -14.75
N GLN A 270 -8.49 -17.48 -14.10
CA GLN A 270 -8.98 -18.13 -12.88
C GLN A 270 -9.23 -17.14 -11.74
N LEU A 271 -8.35 -16.14 -11.55
CA LEU A 271 -8.56 -15.10 -10.55
C LEU A 271 -9.81 -14.26 -10.81
N LEU A 272 -10.07 -13.91 -12.07
CA LEU A 272 -11.26 -13.15 -12.47
C LEU A 272 -12.54 -13.97 -12.29
N ASP A 273 -12.54 -15.24 -12.68
CA ASP A 273 -13.68 -16.15 -12.53
C ASP A 273 -14.03 -16.36 -11.05
N ALA A 274 -13.03 -16.47 -10.17
CA ALA A 274 -13.26 -16.60 -8.74
C ALA A 274 -13.94 -15.36 -8.11
N VAL A 275 -13.74 -14.18 -8.68
CA VAL A 275 -14.41 -12.95 -8.25
C VAL A 275 -15.81 -12.84 -8.83
N ALA A 276 -16.01 -13.29 -10.08
CA ALA A 276 -17.30 -13.24 -10.76
C ALA A 276 -18.31 -14.24 -10.19
N THR A 277 -17.85 -15.34 -9.54
CA THR A 277 -18.72 -16.44 -9.07
C THR A 277 -18.51 -16.74 -7.58
N PRO A 278 -18.92 -15.86 -6.65
CA PRO A 278 -18.66 -16.07 -5.22
C PRO A 278 -19.41 -17.25 -4.59
N PHE A 279 -20.37 -17.89 -5.26
CA PHE A 279 -21.29 -18.88 -4.67
C PHE A 279 -21.38 -20.25 -5.37
N ALA A 280 -20.67 -20.52 -6.46
CA ALA A 280 -20.83 -21.78 -7.21
C ALA A 280 -19.97 -22.97 -6.74
N ALA A 281 -19.03 -22.78 -5.78
CA ALA A 281 -18.03 -23.81 -5.46
C ALA A 281 -18.28 -24.61 -4.17
N LYS A 282 -19.51 -24.64 -3.61
CA LYS A 282 -19.81 -25.42 -2.39
C LYS A 282 -20.93 -26.46 -2.51
N SER A 283 -21.28 -26.91 -3.70
CA SER A 283 -22.30 -27.97 -3.85
C SER A 283 -21.86 -29.06 -4.83
N ALA A 284 -20.85 -29.83 -4.46
CA ALA A 284 -20.62 -31.18 -5.01
C ALA A 284 -19.70 -31.99 -4.07
N VAL A 285 -20.18 -32.30 -2.87
CA VAL A 285 -19.74 -33.51 -2.19
C VAL A 285 -20.95 -34.48 -2.27
N PRO A 286 -20.86 -35.56 -3.03
CA PRO A 286 -21.90 -36.59 -3.00
C PRO A 286 -21.83 -37.28 -1.61
N ILE A 287 -22.89 -37.15 -0.85
CA ILE A 287 -23.09 -37.95 0.36
C ILE A 287 -23.34 -39.37 -0.17
N ALA A 288 -22.35 -40.26 -0.05
CA ALA A 288 -22.55 -41.68 -0.22
C ALA A 288 -23.48 -42.13 0.90
N GLY A 289 -24.70 -42.52 0.56
CA GLY A 289 -25.65 -43.12 1.47
C GLY A 289 -25.15 -44.47 2.01
N PRO A 290 -25.56 -44.87 3.21
CA PRO A 290 -25.17 -46.17 3.77
C PRO A 290 -25.82 -47.27 2.93
N SER A 291 -25.02 -48.25 2.42
CA SER A 291 -25.47 -49.50 1.89
C SER A 291 -26.10 -50.31 3.04
N ALA A 292 -27.37 -50.60 2.87
CA ALA A 292 -28.03 -51.68 3.63
C ALA A 292 -27.51 -53.00 3.09
N ASP A 293 -26.90 -53.79 4.01
CA ASP A 293 -27.02 -55.24 4.14
C ASP A 293 -26.54 -55.63 5.52
#